data_eb9f707c84c0e8fdb0afcef9329ad0d8
#
_entry.id   eb9f707c84c0e8fdb0afcef9329ad0d8
#
_cell.length_a   1.000
_cell.length_b   1.000
_cell.length_c   1.000
_cell.angle_alpha   90.00
_cell.angle_beta   90.00
_cell.angle_gamma   90.00
#
_symmetry.space_group_name_H-M   'P 1'
#
loop_
_entity.id
_entity.type
_entity.pdbx_description
1 polymer ?
#
loop_
_entity_poly.entity_id
_entity_poly.type
_entity_poly.pdbx_seq_one_letter_code
_entity_poly.pdbx_strand_id
1 'polypeptide(L)'
;MEQPKNLVFRTDGDFKVKDAYFPYEEAYCEPLSRYSYFSATDSSVIFGSFRFDGLMEIMKSGKQAAHSVLMDLKHPIPEGLRAKTESYDGSLPYEFVAQTPVVCRQYWFVEVTKDKKSECYVYDRHAGKLYGNDGQATDRMAFIVGSDGTHFIGYVPDKAYYEELVKFGLHKADSLTEERLEQGGSALVLYRMK
;
A
#
# COMPACT_ATOMS: atom_id res chain seq x y z
N MET A 1 -25.36 -3.11 -27.07
CA MET A 1 -23.90 -3.39 -26.79
C MET A 1 -23.62 -2.77 -25.44
N GLU A 2 -23.40 -3.56 -24.41
CA GLU A 2 -22.99 -3.00 -23.10
C GLU A 2 -21.65 -2.30 -23.25
N GLN A 3 -21.52 -1.12 -22.66
CA GLN A 3 -20.23 -0.42 -22.65
C GLN A 3 -19.24 -1.21 -21.79
N PRO A 4 -17.99 -1.37 -22.24
CA PRO A 4 -16.98 -2.06 -21.44
C PRO A 4 -16.85 -1.37 -20.09
N LYS A 5 -16.90 -2.15 -19.03
CA LYS A 5 -16.67 -1.69 -17.67
C LYS A 5 -15.15 -1.58 -17.45
N ASN A 6 -14.72 -0.55 -16.77
CA ASN A 6 -13.30 -0.32 -16.48
C ASN A 6 -13.11 -0.04 -14.99
N LEU A 7 -11.99 -0.48 -14.43
CA LEU A 7 -11.67 -0.28 -13.01
C LEU A 7 -11.18 1.14 -12.72
N VAL A 8 -10.51 1.77 -13.68
CA VAL A 8 -9.88 3.07 -13.49
C VAL A 8 -10.19 3.98 -14.67
N PHE A 9 -10.52 5.23 -14.39
CA PHE A 9 -10.74 6.27 -15.38
C PHE A 9 -9.84 7.46 -15.09
N ARG A 10 -9.27 8.04 -16.14
CA ARG A 10 -8.68 9.38 -16.09
C ARG A 10 -9.69 10.38 -16.62
N THR A 11 -9.95 11.43 -15.87
CA THR A 11 -10.87 12.50 -16.25
C THR A 11 -10.13 13.83 -16.38
N ASP A 12 -10.74 14.82 -17.03
CA ASP A 12 -10.34 16.23 -16.92
C ASP A 12 -10.96 16.90 -15.69
N GLY A 13 -10.75 18.22 -15.55
CA GLY A 13 -11.29 19.00 -14.44
C GLY A 13 -12.82 19.09 -14.42
N ASP A 14 -13.48 18.80 -15.54
CA ASP A 14 -14.95 18.75 -15.65
C ASP A 14 -15.50 17.31 -15.49
N PHE A 15 -14.70 16.37 -14.99
CA PHE A 15 -15.02 14.95 -14.84
C PHE A 15 -15.35 14.21 -16.13
N LYS A 16 -14.96 14.74 -17.29
CA LYS A 16 -15.12 14.03 -18.57
C LYS A 16 -14.03 12.97 -18.71
N VAL A 17 -14.43 11.74 -18.99
CA VAL A 17 -13.50 10.63 -19.21
C VAL A 17 -12.63 10.89 -20.42
N LYS A 18 -11.31 10.84 -20.23
CA LYS A 18 -10.28 10.95 -21.27
C LYS A 18 -9.68 9.59 -21.61
N ASP A 19 -9.44 8.76 -20.59
CA ASP A 19 -8.91 7.42 -20.75
C ASP A 19 -9.60 6.47 -19.77
N ALA A 20 -9.64 5.19 -20.15
CA ALA A 20 -10.18 4.11 -19.34
C ALA A 20 -9.19 2.93 -19.32
N TYR A 21 -8.98 2.34 -18.16
CA TYR A 21 -7.98 1.31 -17.94
C TYR A 21 -8.60 0.09 -17.28
N PHE A 22 -8.03 -1.08 -17.54
CA PHE A 22 -8.40 -2.36 -16.93
C PHE A 22 -9.85 -2.73 -17.17
N PRO A 23 -10.22 -3.05 -18.44
CA PRO A 23 -11.58 -3.47 -18.77
C PRO A 23 -11.90 -4.80 -18.07
N TYR A 24 -13.18 -4.97 -17.71
CA TYR A 24 -13.70 -6.22 -17.17
C TYR A 24 -15.09 -6.49 -17.72
N GLU A 25 -15.41 -7.77 -17.91
CA GLU A 25 -16.68 -8.20 -18.53
C GLU A 25 -17.77 -8.51 -17.49
N GLU A 26 -17.38 -9.06 -16.34
CA GLU A 26 -18.29 -9.47 -15.28
C GLU A 26 -18.41 -8.43 -14.18
N ALA A 27 -19.46 -8.52 -13.37
CA ALA A 27 -19.59 -7.73 -12.16
C ALA A 27 -18.41 -8.04 -11.23
N TYR A 28 -17.60 -7.02 -10.95
CA TYR A 28 -16.45 -7.12 -10.07
C TYR A 28 -16.68 -6.23 -8.84
N CYS A 29 -16.43 -6.80 -7.69
CA CYS A 29 -16.38 -6.07 -6.43
C CYS A 29 -15.04 -6.37 -5.77
N GLU A 30 -14.35 -5.36 -5.30
CA GLU A 30 -13.11 -5.58 -4.55
C GLU A 30 -13.46 -6.26 -3.22
N PRO A 31 -12.94 -7.47 -2.93
CA PRO A 31 -13.36 -8.27 -1.78
C PRO A 31 -12.90 -7.70 -0.44
N LEU A 32 -11.89 -6.85 -0.46
CA LEU A 32 -11.35 -6.21 0.73
C LEU A 32 -11.39 -4.69 0.62
N SER A 33 -11.81 -4.06 1.70
CA SER A 33 -11.70 -2.61 1.84
C SER A 33 -10.22 -2.23 1.94
N ARG A 34 -9.81 -1.23 1.19
CA ARG A 34 -8.48 -0.64 1.21
C ARG A 34 -8.55 0.79 1.72
N TYR A 35 -7.53 1.23 2.44
CA TYR A 35 -7.44 2.63 2.86
C TYR A 35 -7.27 3.55 1.66
N SER A 36 -6.55 3.10 0.63
CA SER A 36 -6.39 3.81 -0.61
C SER A 36 -6.17 2.82 -1.75
N TYR A 37 -6.82 3.09 -2.88
CA TYR A 37 -6.58 2.36 -4.14
C TYR A 37 -5.48 2.99 -4.97
N PHE A 38 -5.07 4.22 -4.64
CA PHE A 38 -4.11 4.99 -5.41
C PHE A 38 -3.03 5.57 -4.53
N SER A 39 -1.82 5.59 -5.08
CA SER A 39 -0.70 6.35 -4.55
C SER A 39 -0.12 7.20 -5.67
N ALA A 40 0.17 8.46 -5.39
CA ALA A 40 0.67 9.39 -6.40
C ALA A 40 2.18 9.61 -6.25
N THR A 41 2.86 9.66 -7.39
CA THR A 41 4.21 10.20 -7.53
C THR A 41 4.16 11.54 -8.28
N ASP A 42 5.29 12.19 -8.53
CA ASP A 42 5.35 13.39 -9.35
C ASP A 42 4.88 13.14 -10.78
N SER A 43 5.19 11.97 -11.36
CA SER A 43 4.97 11.63 -12.77
C SER A 43 3.89 10.59 -13.03
N SER A 44 3.45 9.86 -12.01
CA SER A 44 2.55 8.72 -12.17
C SER A 44 1.56 8.58 -11.02
N VAL A 45 0.62 7.68 -11.21
CA VAL A 45 -0.30 7.17 -10.19
C VAL A 45 -0.14 5.66 -10.13
N ILE A 46 0.03 5.12 -8.94
CA ILE A 46 0.09 3.69 -8.68
C ILE A 46 -1.28 3.22 -8.25
N PHE A 47 -1.75 2.17 -8.88
CA PHE A 47 -3.02 1.52 -8.59
C PHE A 47 -2.78 0.07 -8.18
N GLY A 48 -3.39 -0.35 -7.09
CA GLY A 48 -3.41 -1.72 -6.62
C GLY A 48 -4.83 -2.26 -6.58
N SER A 49 -5.01 -3.50 -7.00
CA SER A 49 -6.29 -4.22 -6.93
C SER A 49 -6.02 -5.68 -6.64
N PHE A 50 -6.97 -6.35 -6.01
CA PHE A 50 -6.95 -7.81 -5.81
C PHE A 50 -6.97 -8.61 -7.12
N ARG A 51 -7.36 -7.97 -8.20
CA ARG A 51 -7.43 -8.60 -9.52
C ARG A 51 -6.06 -8.92 -10.11
N PHE A 52 -5.00 -8.31 -9.60
CA PHE A 52 -3.63 -8.47 -10.10
C PHE A 52 -2.67 -8.92 -9.01
N ASP A 53 -1.68 -9.74 -9.38
CA ASP A 53 -0.52 -10.02 -8.54
C ASP A 53 0.52 -8.92 -8.68
N GLY A 54 0.14 -7.69 -8.48
CA GLY A 54 1.08 -6.61 -8.66
C GLY A 54 0.44 -5.23 -8.55
N LEU A 55 1.22 -4.28 -8.95
CA LEU A 55 0.90 -2.87 -8.92
C LEU A 55 0.98 -2.31 -10.32
N MET A 56 0.02 -1.50 -10.66
CA MET A 56 -0.05 -0.86 -11.97
C MET A 56 0.34 0.60 -11.84
N GLU A 57 1.32 1.02 -12.62
CA GLU A 57 1.75 2.42 -12.67
C GLU A 57 1.21 3.08 -13.93
N ILE A 58 0.40 4.12 -13.77
CA ILE A 58 -0.23 4.89 -14.84
C ILE A 58 0.45 6.26 -14.91
N MET A 59 1.08 6.56 -16.04
CA MET A 59 1.75 7.85 -16.21
C MET A 59 0.74 9.00 -16.28
N LYS A 60 1.00 10.09 -15.57
CA LYS A 60 0.15 11.31 -15.59
C LYS A 60 0.02 11.93 -16.98
N SER A 61 1.02 11.73 -17.85
CA SER A 61 0.96 12.16 -19.25
C SER A 61 -0.12 11.46 -20.07
N GLY A 62 -0.68 10.36 -19.58
CA GLY A 62 -1.72 9.58 -20.26
C GLY A 62 -1.26 8.89 -21.54
N LYS A 63 0.00 9.00 -21.91
CA LYS A 63 0.52 8.47 -23.19
C LYS A 63 1.02 7.05 -23.13
N GLN A 64 1.09 6.45 -21.96
CA GLN A 64 1.56 5.08 -21.82
C GLN A 64 0.75 4.29 -20.81
N ALA A 65 0.38 3.12 -21.25
CA ALA A 65 -0.21 2.11 -20.40
C ALA A 65 0.75 1.72 -19.26
N ALA A 66 0.15 1.29 -18.21
CA ALA A 66 0.68 0.75 -17.01
C ALA A 66 1.96 -0.08 -17.18
N HIS A 67 2.98 0.30 -16.47
CA HIS A 67 4.02 -0.64 -16.07
C HIS A 67 3.44 -1.46 -14.91
N SER A 68 3.49 -2.78 -15.01
CA SER A 68 3.17 -3.63 -13.88
C SER A 68 4.44 -3.91 -13.08
N VAL A 69 4.39 -3.70 -11.78
CA VAL A 69 5.37 -4.26 -10.85
C VAL A 69 4.79 -5.57 -10.36
N LEU A 70 5.31 -6.68 -10.89
CA LEU A 70 4.91 -8.02 -10.46
C LEU A 70 5.60 -8.35 -9.15
N MET A 71 4.84 -8.87 -8.21
CA MET A 71 5.36 -9.45 -6.98
C MET A 71 5.50 -10.96 -7.19
N ASP A 72 6.72 -11.48 -6.99
CA ASP A 72 6.96 -12.94 -7.02
C ASP A 72 6.47 -13.55 -5.70
N LEU A 73 5.18 -13.85 -5.65
CA LEU A 73 4.51 -14.43 -4.51
C LEU A 73 4.59 -15.96 -4.59
N LYS A 74 4.93 -16.63 -3.48
CA LYS A 74 5.04 -18.09 -3.45
C LYS A 74 3.69 -18.80 -3.57
N HIS A 75 2.67 -18.21 -2.97
CA HIS A 75 1.30 -18.75 -2.93
C HIS A 75 0.28 -17.69 -3.34
N PRO A 76 0.32 -17.20 -4.60
CA PRO A 76 -0.58 -16.15 -5.04
C PRO A 76 -2.04 -16.62 -5.04
N ILE A 77 -2.97 -15.68 -4.97
CA ILE A 77 -4.39 -16.00 -5.12
C ILE A 77 -4.62 -16.58 -6.51
N PRO A 78 -5.20 -17.79 -6.66
CA PRO A 78 -5.50 -18.37 -7.96
C PRO A 78 -6.40 -17.46 -8.80
N GLU A 79 -6.13 -17.35 -10.10
CA GLU A 79 -6.88 -16.47 -11.01
C GLU A 79 -8.39 -16.72 -10.97
N GLY A 80 -8.81 -17.99 -10.93
CA GLY A 80 -10.22 -18.36 -10.84
C GLY A 80 -10.91 -17.92 -9.54
N LEU A 81 -10.17 -17.65 -8.46
CA LEU A 81 -10.71 -17.10 -7.22
C LEU A 81 -10.75 -15.57 -7.22
N ARG A 82 -9.89 -14.91 -7.97
CA ARG A 82 -9.88 -13.45 -8.11
C ARG A 82 -11.13 -12.91 -8.78
N ALA A 83 -11.76 -13.72 -9.64
CA ALA A 83 -13.02 -13.38 -10.30
C ALA A 83 -14.26 -13.61 -9.42
N LYS A 84 -14.12 -14.39 -8.33
CA LYS A 84 -15.23 -14.79 -7.46
C LYS A 84 -15.09 -14.14 -6.09
N THR A 85 -15.60 -12.95 -5.96
CA THR A 85 -15.58 -12.17 -4.71
C THR A 85 -16.25 -12.88 -3.52
N GLU A 86 -17.27 -13.68 -3.79
CA GLU A 86 -18.03 -14.39 -2.75
C GLU A 86 -17.26 -15.53 -2.07
N SER A 87 -16.18 -16.02 -2.68
CA SER A 87 -15.40 -17.14 -2.15
C SER A 87 -14.12 -16.76 -1.42
N TYR A 88 -13.77 -15.46 -1.39
CA TYR A 88 -12.58 -14.98 -0.72
C TYR A 88 -12.92 -14.43 0.67
N ASP A 89 -12.64 -15.19 1.71
CA ASP A 89 -12.92 -14.82 3.10
C ASP A 89 -11.70 -14.28 3.87
N GLY A 90 -10.58 -14.03 3.20
CA GLY A 90 -9.33 -13.57 3.83
C GLY A 90 -8.67 -14.59 4.77
N SER A 91 -9.33 -15.72 5.01
CA SER A 91 -8.80 -16.77 5.88
C SER A 91 -7.91 -17.78 5.16
N LEU A 92 -7.86 -17.68 3.83
CA LEU A 92 -7.09 -18.58 2.99
C LEU A 92 -5.59 -18.25 3.06
N PRO A 93 -4.72 -19.26 2.94
CA PRO A 93 -3.28 -19.10 3.10
C PRO A 93 -2.61 -18.53 1.84
N TYR A 94 -3.24 -17.56 1.20
CA TYR A 94 -2.69 -16.91 0.02
C TYR A 94 -1.83 -15.70 0.38
N GLU A 95 -0.86 -15.43 -0.48
CA GLU A 95 -0.04 -14.24 -0.44
C GLU A 95 -0.60 -13.19 -1.41
N PHE A 96 -0.71 -11.96 -0.96
CA PHE A 96 -1.17 -10.86 -1.80
C PHE A 96 -0.76 -9.49 -1.23
N VAL A 97 -0.70 -8.50 -2.11
CA VAL A 97 -0.46 -7.11 -1.69
C VAL A 97 -1.71 -6.57 -1.01
N ALA A 98 -1.63 -6.35 0.29
CA ALA A 98 -2.78 -5.98 1.12
C ALA A 98 -3.28 -4.56 0.83
N GLN A 99 -2.36 -3.63 0.55
CA GLN A 99 -2.66 -2.22 0.32
C GLN A 99 -1.89 -1.68 -0.89
N THR A 100 -2.42 -0.64 -1.50
CA THR A 100 -1.63 0.12 -2.47
C THR A 100 -0.43 0.73 -1.75
N PRO A 101 0.80 0.59 -2.28
CA PRO A 101 2.00 1.07 -1.62
C PRO A 101 1.93 2.55 -1.30
N VAL A 102 2.47 2.91 -0.16
CA VAL A 102 2.78 4.31 0.12
C VAL A 102 4.10 4.65 -0.56
N VAL A 103 4.10 5.71 -1.37
CA VAL A 103 5.27 6.12 -2.13
C VAL A 103 5.94 7.32 -1.48
N CYS A 104 7.27 7.23 -1.31
CA CYS A 104 8.12 8.30 -0.85
C CYS A 104 9.38 8.33 -1.71
N ARG A 105 9.49 9.25 -2.67
CA ARG A 105 10.58 9.31 -3.67
C ARG A 105 10.69 7.98 -4.45
N GLN A 106 11.88 7.36 -4.45
CA GLN A 106 12.11 6.04 -5.06
C GLN A 106 11.65 4.87 -4.18
N TYR A 107 11.30 5.11 -2.94
CA TYR A 107 10.93 4.06 -1.99
C TYR A 107 9.42 3.82 -1.97
N TRP A 108 9.04 2.56 -1.99
CA TRP A 108 7.66 2.12 -1.84
C TRP A 108 7.54 1.28 -0.57
N PHE A 109 6.70 1.72 0.35
CA PHE A 109 6.30 0.89 1.47
C PHE A 109 5.16 -0.02 1.02
N VAL A 110 5.41 -1.33 1.07
CA VAL A 110 4.51 -2.37 0.58
C VAL A 110 4.11 -3.27 1.75
N GLU A 111 2.82 -3.49 1.90
CA GLU A 111 2.28 -4.45 2.84
C GLU A 111 1.78 -5.68 2.09
N VAL A 112 2.30 -6.85 2.45
CA VAL A 112 1.95 -8.14 1.87
C VAL A 112 1.30 -9.00 2.95
N THR A 113 0.14 -9.55 2.66
CA THR A 113 -0.43 -10.60 3.51
C THR A 113 0.18 -11.92 3.11
N LYS A 114 0.65 -12.66 4.11
CA LYS A 114 1.25 -13.98 3.97
C LYS A 114 0.88 -14.83 5.18
N ASP A 115 0.37 -16.03 4.95
CA ASP A 115 -0.05 -16.93 6.03
C ASP A 115 -0.93 -16.23 7.09
N LYS A 116 -1.88 -15.38 6.64
CA LYS A 116 -2.78 -14.57 7.47
C LYS A 116 -2.09 -13.49 8.32
N LYS A 117 -0.84 -13.18 8.05
CA LYS A 117 -0.08 -12.13 8.74
C LYS A 117 0.31 -11.05 7.74
N SER A 118 0.34 -9.82 8.20
CA SER A 118 0.89 -8.72 7.42
C SER A 118 2.40 -8.65 7.61
N GLU A 119 3.10 -8.67 6.50
CA GLU A 119 4.54 -8.41 6.43
C GLU A 119 4.76 -7.09 5.67
N CYS A 120 5.64 -6.25 6.20
CA CYS A 120 5.93 -4.95 5.62
C CYS A 120 7.31 -4.94 4.97
N TYR A 121 7.39 -4.33 3.80
CA TYR A 121 8.60 -4.22 3.01
C TYR A 121 8.81 -2.80 2.51
N VAL A 122 10.05 -2.42 2.31
CA VAL A 122 10.41 -1.19 1.59
C VAL A 122 11.13 -1.59 0.31
N TYR A 123 10.56 -1.23 -0.82
CA TYR A 123 11.15 -1.44 -2.13
C TYR A 123 11.85 -0.16 -2.61
N ASP A 124 13.16 -0.24 -2.85
CA ASP A 124 13.94 0.81 -3.50
C ASP A 124 13.92 0.57 -5.01
N ARG A 125 13.17 1.38 -5.74
CA ARG A 125 13.04 1.28 -7.20
C ARG A 125 14.35 1.58 -7.93
N HIS A 126 15.19 2.45 -7.37
CA HIS A 126 16.46 2.82 -8.00
C HIS A 126 17.48 1.69 -7.90
N ALA A 127 17.58 1.09 -6.73
CA ALA A 127 18.50 -0.03 -6.51
C ALA A 127 17.91 -1.39 -6.94
N GLY A 128 16.60 -1.47 -7.20
CA GLY A 128 15.89 -2.73 -7.47
C GLY A 128 15.90 -3.70 -6.28
N LYS A 129 15.95 -3.16 -5.04
CA LYS A 129 16.09 -3.96 -3.82
C LYS A 129 14.85 -3.88 -2.96
N LEU A 130 14.48 -5.03 -2.42
CA LEU A 130 13.43 -5.16 -1.42
C LEU A 130 14.09 -5.35 -0.05
N TYR A 131 13.74 -4.46 0.86
CA TYR A 131 14.14 -4.52 2.28
C TYR A 131 12.92 -4.98 3.06
N GLY A 132 13.06 -6.05 3.81
CA GLY A 132 12.01 -6.61 4.65
C GLY A 132 12.54 -6.89 6.03
N ASN A 133 11.62 -7.20 6.92
CA ASN A 133 11.96 -7.69 8.23
C ASN A 133 12.34 -9.17 8.10
N ASP A 134 13.55 -9.54 8.49
CA ASP A 134 14.06 -10.91 8.49
C ASP A 134 13.50 -11.78 9.65
N GLY A 135 12.48 -11.28 10.33
CA GLY A 135 11.87 -11.95 11.49
C GLY A 135 12.61 -11.72 12.80
N GLN A 136 13.76 -11.07 12.75
CA GLN A 136 14.52 -10.63 13.93
C GLN A 136 14.38 -9.11 14.13
N ALA A 137 13.16 -8.62 14.11
CA ALA A 137 12.88 -7.18 14.10
C ALA A 137 13.47 -6.47 15.32
N THR A 138 14.64 -5.93 15.15
CA THR A 138 15.13 -4.85 16.01
C THR A 138 14.49 -3.51 15.62
N ASP A 139 14.05 -3.36 14.37
CA ASP A 139 13.52 -2.10 13.83
C ASP A 139 12.10 -2.29 13.32
N ARG A 140 11.12 -2.05 14.18
CA ARG A 140 9.71 -2.07 13.82
C ARG A 140 9.25 -0.67 13.44
N MET A 141 8.69 -0.52 12.24
CA MET A 141 8.07 0.74 11.83
C MET A 141 6.67 0.85 12.41
N ALA A 142 6.23 2.07 12.72
CA ALA A 142 4.85 2.37 13.00
C ALA A 142 3.98 2.08 11.77
N PHE A 143 2.67 1.97 11.99
CA PHE A 143 1.71 1.78 10.91
C PHE A 143 1.78 2.94 9.90
N ILE A 144 2.28 2.68 8.69
CA ILE A 144 2.48 3.71 7.67
C ILE A 144 1.14 4.08 7.04
N VAL A 145 0.76 5.33 7.21
CA VAL A 145 -0.52 5.89 6.73
C VAL A 145 -0.38 6.80 5.52
N GLY A 146 0.85 7.22 5.19
CA GLY A 146 1.06 8.14 4.08
C GLY A 146 2.51 8.56 3.89
N SER A 147 2.70 9.56 3.06
CA SER A 147 3.98 10.22 2.81
C SER A 147 3.76 11.70 2.50
N ASP A 148 4.71 12.54 2.93
CA ASP A 148 4.79 13.94 2.51
C ASP A 148 5.68 14.15 1.26
N GLY A 149 6.06 13.06 0.60
CA GLY A 149 6.98 13.04 -0.54
C GLY A 149 8.47 13.01 -0.12
N THR A 150 8.77 13.22 1.15
CA THR A 150 10.15 13.21 1.70
C THR A 150 10.30 12.17 2.80
N HIS A 151 9.26 11.95 3.57
CA HIS A 151 9.20 11.00 4.68
C HIS A 151 8.01 10.07 4.51
N PHE A 152 8.14 8.85 4.97
CA PHE A 152 6.96 8.06 5.32
C PHE A 152 6.37 8.56 6.63
N ILE A 153 5.06 8.60 6.70
CA ILE A 153 4.32 9.04 7.87
C ILE A 153 3.72 7.82 8.55
N GLY A 154 4.22 7.53 9.74
CA GLY A 154 3.70 6.47 10.61
C GLY A 154 2.71 7.03 11.64
N TYR A 155 1.68 6.27 11.95
CA TYR A 155 0.68 6.62 12.97
C TYR A 155 0.91 5.81 14.24
N VAL A 156 0.90 6.50 15.35
CA VAL A 156 1.02 5.95 16.72
C VAL A 156 -0.28 6.24 17.45
N PRO A 157 -1.15 5.26 17.61
CA PRO A 157 -2.50 5.46 18.16
C PRO A 157 -2.52 5.80 19.65
N ASP A 158 -1.58 5.26 20.41
CA ASP A 158 -1.56 5.37 21.88
C ASP A 158 -0.15 5.18 22.46
N LYS A 159 -0.05 5.38 23.77
CA LYS A 159 1.20 5.25 24.52
C LYS A 159 1.76 3.82 24.53
N ALA A 160 0.92 2.81 24.64
CA ALA A 160 1.37 1.42 24.72
C ALA A 160 2.07 1.01 23.43
N TYR A 161 1.49 1.37 22.28
CA TYR A 161 2.09 1.15 20.98
C TYR A 161 3.39 1.95 20.78
N TYR A 162 3.43 3.20 21.26
CA TYR A 162 4.65 4.01 21.26
C TYR A 162 5.78 3.35 22.05
N GLU A 163 5.50 2.89 23.28
CA GLU A 163 6.49 2.22 24.12
C GLU A 163 7.02 0.93 23.49
N GLU A 164 6.15 0.19 22.78
CA GLU A 164 6.56 -0.97 21.99
C GLU A 164 7.54 -0.57 20.88
N LEU A 165 7.22 0.47 20.10
CA LEU A 165 8.10 0.95 19.03
C LEU A 165 9.45 1.42 19.57
N VAL A 166 9.48 2.08 20.73
CA VAL A 166 10.73 2.51 21.37
C VAL A 166 11.60 1.31 21.76
N LYS A 167 11.01 0.20 22.23
CA LYS A 167 11.73 -1.06 22.48
C LYS A 167 12.34 -1.64 21.20
N PHE A 168 11.73 -1.36 20.05
CA PHE A 168 12.18 -1.79 18.73
C PHE A 168 12.96 -0.72 17.95
N GLY A 169 13.56 0.25 18.64
CA GLY A 169 14.52 1.17 18.03
C GLY A 169 13.96 2.55 17.64
N LEU A 170 12.67 2.83 17.85
CA LEU A 170 12.17 4.18 17.66
C LEU A 170 12.82 5.13 18.68
N HIS A 171 13.34 6.25 18.19
CA HIS A 171 13.85 7.30 19.07
C HIS A 171 12.73 7.84 19.97
N LYS A 172 13.08 8.11 21.23
CA LYS A 172 12.15 8.76 22.15
C LYS A 172 11.72 10.11 21.62
N ALA A 173 10.45 10.40 21.78
CA ALA A 173 9.87 11.70 21.48
C ALA A 173 10.27 12.74 22.54
N ASP A 174 9.95 14.00 22.28
CA ASP A 174 10.07 15.05 23.29
C ASP A 174 9.03 14.86 24.43
N SER A 175 9.27 15.54 25.55
CA SER A 175 8.44 15.42 26.75
C SER A 175 7.00 15.84 26.51
N LEU A 176 6.75 16.80 25.63
CA LEU A 176 5.39 17.26 25.31
C LEU A 176 4.61 16.19 24.55
N THR A 177 5.25 15.52 23.61
CA THR A 177 4.67 14.41 22.86
C THR A 177 4.38 13.22 23.78
N GLU A 178 5.33 12.86 24.67
CA GLU A 178 5.12 11.80 25.66
C GLU A 178 3.96 12.11 26.60
N GLU A 179 3.88 13.35 27.11
CA GLU A 179 2.76 13.81 27.96
C GLU A 179 1.40 13.70 27.24
N ARG A 180 1.34 14.08 25.96
CA ARG A 180 0.12 13.96 25.17
C ARG A 180 -0.32 12.50 24.98
N LEU A 181 0.63 11.61 24.74
CA LEU A 181 0.35 10.18 24.66
C LEU A 181 -0.15 9.62 26.00
N GLU A 182 0.38 10.11 27.13
CA GLU A 182 -0.11 9.76 28.48
C GLU A 182 -1.55 10.19 28.72
N GLN A 183 -1.94 11.31 28.13
CA GLN A 183 -3.31 11.84 28.21
C GLN A 183 -4.28 11.19 27.22
N GLY A 184 -3.88 10.10 26.53
CA GLY A 184 -4.69 9.39 25.55
C GLY A 184 -4.69 10.01 24.16
N GLY A 185 -3.71 10.86 23.86
CA GLY A 185 -3.48 11.38 22.52
C GLY A 185 -2.80 10.37 21.60
N SER A 186 -2.66 10.76 20.33
CA SER A 186 -1.89 10.03 19.31
C SER A 186 -0.75 10.87 18.77
N ALA A 187 0.18 10.23 18.04
CA ALA A 187 1.32 10.91 17.44
C ALA A 187 1.57 10.45 16.01
N LEU A 188 2.34 11.25 15.27
CA LEU A 188 2.87 10.87 13.96
C LEU A 188 4.40 10.74 14.07
N VAL A 189 4.92 9.74 13.37
CA VAL A 189 6.36 9.51 13.23
C VAL A 189 6.76 9.72 11.78
N LEU A 190 7.83 10.48 11.55
CA LEU A 190 8.37 10.73 10.23
C LEU A 190 9.63 9.87 10.02
N TYR A 191 9.56 8.93 9.09
CA TYR A 191 10.69 8.08 8.72
C TYR A 191 11.36 8.60 7.46
N ARG A 192 12.63 8.95 7.58
CA ARG A 192 13.45 9.34 6.43
C ARG A 192 14.33 8.17 6.00
N MET A 193 14.16 7.75 4.76
CA MET A 193 15.07 6.78 4.14
C MET A 193 16.40 7.46 3.82
N LYS A 194 17.50 6.76 4.13
CA LYS A 194 18.88 7.24 3.91
C LYS A 194 19.43 6.76 2.57
#